data_72386f5e48e9849859d4d1c77f63f89e
#
_entry.id   72386f5e48e9849859d4d1c77f63f89e
#
_cell.length_a   1.000
_cell.length_b   1.000
_cell.length_c   1.000
_cell.angle_alpha   90.00
_cell.angle_beta   90.00
_cell.angle_gamma   90.00
#
_symmetry.space_group_name_H-M   'P 1'
#
loop_
_entity.id
_entity.type
_entity.pdbx_description
1 polymer ?
#
loop_
_entity_poly.entity_id
_entity_poly.type
_entity_poly.pdbx_seq_one_letter_code
_entity_poly.pdbx_strand_id
1 'polypeptide(L)' 'MAFSVSCTTRPPRPGDKEGVTYFFLSKEEFESGIDKGEFLEWAKVHDNYYGTPVSS' A
#
# COMPACT_ATOMS: atom_id res chain seq x y z
N MET A 1 6.62 -19.77 -0.53
CA MET A 1 6.32 -18.72 0.43
C MET A 1 6.26 -17.36 -0.23
N ALA A 2 5.18 -16.70 -0.09
CA ALA A 2 4.99 -15.42 -0.75
C ALA A 2 5.39 -14.27 0.16
N PHE A 3 5.96 -13.24 -0.42
CA PHE A 3 6.15 -12.00 0.27
C PHE A 3 4.89 -11.18 0.20
N SER A 4 4.60 -10.47 1.27
CA SER A 4 3.56 -9.46 1.25
C SER A 4 4.24 -8.12 1.14
N VAL A 5 4.12 -7.50 0.00
CA VAL A 5 4.64 -6.16 -0.20
C VAL A 5 3.56 -5.19 0.24
N SER A 6 3.91 -4.30 1.15
CA SER A 6 2.94 -3.32 1.66
C SER A 6 2.60 -2.30 0.58
N CYS A 7 1.44 -1.67 0.75
CA CYS A 7 0.97 -0.63 -0.16
C CYS A 7 1.07 0.72 0.51
N THR A 8 1.30 1.75 -0.27
CA THR A 8 1.37 3.11 0.25
C THR A 8 0.90 4.09 -0.80
N THR A 9 0.47 5.25 -0.36
CA THR A 9 0.06 6.31 -1.27
C THR A 9 1.12 7.40 -1.40
N ARG A 10 2.26 7.26 -0.70
CA ARG A 10 3.31 8.25 -0.86
C ARG A 10 4.00 8.06 -2.22
N PRO A 11 4.50 9.14 -2.80
CA PRO A 11 5.22 8.99 -4.07
C PRO A 11 6.51 8.20 -3.89
N PRO A 12 6.91 7.44 -4.91
CA PRO A 12 8.17 6.71 -4.84
C PRO A 12 9.36 7.64 -4.77
N ARG A 13 10.37 7.24 -4.03
CA ARG A 13 11.61 7.99 -3.90
C ARG A 13 12.70 7.31 -4.71
N PRO A 14 13.79 8.02 -5.00
CA PRO A 14 14.95 7.37 -5.62
C PRO A 14 15.37 6.18 -4.76
N GLY A 15 15.51 5.04 -5.41
CA GLY A 15 15.85 3.81 -4.71
C GLY A 15 14.66 2.93 -4.39
N ASP A 16 13.45 3.48 -4.38
CA ASP A 16 12.25 2.67 -4.22
C ASP A 16 11.92 1.98 -5.54
N LYS A 17 11.39 0.78 -5.44
CA LYS A 17 10.96 0.02 -6.61
C LYS A 17 9.56 -0.48 -6.37
N GLU A 18 8.69 -0.21 -7.32
CA GLU A 18 7.31 -0.67 -7.22
C GLU A 18 7.27 -2.19 -7.26
N GLY A 19 6.47 -2.75 -6.35
CA GLY A 19 6.34 -4.19 -6.26
C GLY A 19 7.46 -4.84 -5.50
N VAL A 20 8.47 -4.09 -5.10
CA VAL A 20 9.59 -4.59 -4.31
C VAL A 20 9.62 -3.91 -2.95
N THR A 21 9.75 -2.58 -2.95
CA THR A 21 9.72 -1.84 -1.69
C THR A 21 8.28 -1.65 -1.22
N TYR A 22 7.44 -1.13 -2.12
CA TYR A 22 6.02 -0.93 -1.87
C TYR A 22 5.27 -1.01 -3.19
N PHE A 23 3.98 -1.27 -3.10
CA PHE A 23 3.07 -0.98 -4.20
C PHE A 23 2.61 0.45 -4.03
N PHE A 24 2.90 1.29 -5.00
CA PHE A 24 2.58 2.71 -4.92
C PHE A 24 1.23 2.94 -5.58
N LEU A 25 0.24 3.26 -4.76
CA LEU A 25 -1.14 3.44 -5.22
C LEU A 25 -1.51 4.90 -5.09
N SER A 26 -2.54 5.31 -5.82
CA SER A 26 -3.11 6.62 -5.58
C SER A 26 -3.96 6.55 -4.32
N LYS A 27 -4.25 7.72 -3.76
CA LYS A 27 -5.06 7.78 -2.56
C LYS A 27 -6.43 7.16 -2.81
N GLU A 28 -7.00 7.42 -3.97
CA GLU A 28 -8.31 6.87 -4.32
C GLU A 28 -8.24 5.35 -4.43
N GLU A 29 -7.18 4.84 -5.01
CA GLU A 29 -7.01 3.39 -5.12
C GLU A 29 -6.89 2.74 -3.76
N PHE A 30 -6.15 3.37 -2.88
CA PHE A 30 -5.98 2.84 -1.53
C PHE A 30 -7.31 2.83 -0.78
N GLU A 31 -8.03 3.94 -0.86
CA GLU A 31 -9.31 4.04 -0.17
C GLU A 31 -10.33 3.07 -0.73
N SER A 32 -10.29 2.84 -2.03
CA SER A 32 -11.15 1.84 -2.64
C SER A 32 -10.83 0.46 -2.11
N GLY A 33 -9.55 0.15 -1.94
CA GLY A 33 -9.14 -1.13 -1.38
C GLY A 33 -9.59 -1.30 0.06
N ILE A 34 -9.56 -0.23 0.84
CA ILE A 34 -10.08 -0.27 2.20
C ILE A 34 -11.56 -0.61 2.20
N ASP A 35 -12.30 0.05 1.34
CA ASP A 35 -13.74 -0.16 1.26
C ASP A 35 -14.09 -1.59 0.84
N LYS A 36 -13.26 -2.17 0.00
CA LYS A 36 -13.46 -3.54 -0.46
C LYS A 36 -12.92 -4.58 0.51
N GLY A 37 -12.27 -4.15 1.58
CA GLY A 37 -11.69 -5.07 2.54
C GLY A 37 -10.45 -5.77 2.03
N GLU A 38 -9.70 -5.13 1.17
CA GLU A 38 -8.51 -5.74 0.56
C GLU A 38 -7.26 -5.62 1.43
N PHE A 39 -7.33 -4.86 2.50
CA PHE A 39 -6.19 -4.69 3.39
C PHE A 39 -6.43 -5.43 4.69
N LEU A 40 -5.44 -6.22 5.10
CA LEU A 40 -5.48 -6.92 6.38
C LEU A 40 -5.38 -5.89 7.51
N GLU A 41 -4.49 -4.93 7.36
CA GLU A 41 -4.40 -3.81 8.26
C GLU A 41 -3.83 -2.62 7.50
N TRP A 42 -4.14 -1.45 7.97
CA TRP A 42 -3.66 -0.24 7.34
C TRP A 42 -3.68 0.89 8.37
N ALA A 43 -2.92 1.95 8.07
CA ALA A 43 -2.88 3.11 8.92
C ALA A 43 -2.58 4.33 8.07
N LYS A 44 -3.05 5.48 8.54
CA LYS A 44 -2.73 6.75 7.90
C LYS A 44 -1.66 7.43 8.73
N VAL A 45 -0.54 7.76 8.07
CA VAL A 45 0.58 8.41 8.73
C VAL A 45 0.85 9.70 7.97
N HIS A 46 0.68 10.82 8.65
CA HIS A 46 0.74 12.14 8.02
C HIS A 46 -0.33 12.20 6.92
N ASP A 47 0.04 12.44 5.69
CA ASP A 47 -0.90 12.54 4.59
C ASP A 47 -0.91 11.29 3.73
N ASN A 48 -0.24 10.23 4.17
CA ASN A 48 -0.11 9.02 3.37
C ASN A 48 -0.68 7.83 4.10
N TYR A 49 -1.15 6.86 3.30
CA TYR A 49 -1.62 5.60 3.84
C TYR A 49 -0.53 4.55 3.69
N TYR A 50 -0.53 3.61 4.62
CA TYR A 50 0.32 2.43 4.57
C TYR A 50 -0.53 1.25 4.94
N GLY A 51 -0.49 0.19 4.17
CA GLY A 51 -1.32 -0.96 4.45
C GLY A 51 -0.71 -2.26 3.96
N THR A 52 -1.16 -3.36 4.58
CA THR A 52 -0.74 -4.70 4.20
C THR A 52 -1.92 -5.38 3.53
N PRO A 53 -1.77 -5.81 2.27
CA PRO A 53 -2.88 -6.46 1.58
C PRO A 53 -3.18 -7.82 2.18
N VAL A 54 -4.45 -8.19 2.16
CA VAL A 54 -4.89 -9.50 2.62
C VAL A 54 -4.34 -10.58 1.69
N SER A 55 -4.38 -10.29 0.41
CA SER A 55 -3.90 -11.21 -0.60
C SER A 55 -2.50 -10.81 -1.02
N SER A 56 -1.61 -11.71 -1.01
CA SER A 56 -0.22 -11.44 -1.34
C SER A 56 0.28 -12.46 -2.36
#